data_18ab455d8cca5dbc84dcfd615ba47069
#
_entry.id   18ab455d8cca5dbc84dcfd615ba47069
#
_cell.length_a   1.000
_cell.length_b   1.000
_cell.length_c   1.000
_cell.angle_alpha   90.00
_cell.angle_beta   90.00
_cell.angle_gamma   90.00
#
_symmetry.space_group_name_H-M   'P 1'
#
loop_
_entity.id
_entity.type
_entity.pdbx_description
1 polymer ?
#
loop_
_entity_poly.entity_id
_entity_poly.type
_entity_poly.pdbx_seq_one_letter_code
_entity_poly.pdbx_strand_id
1 'polypeptide(L)'
;MFMNSRRSCIVLMFAALGIPGCANPHLAPTPEVQKVLAPTGTLRLGLSLGTPGQMIRDPSTGDVRGIGYELGREFAKRLGVPFEVVLIQGNAQFLEAMQSGRVDFASNNATPARAVHMSFAPAHLEIEAGFLVPGNSRISSITEVDRDGVRVGVVQGSTSEAKFAQELKNAVLTRVPSIAVAQTMLASGQIDVFATNKGNLFEMSDKLPGSRVLEGRYGVEQVSIAIPKGRELGMPFLRQFVEDAKSTGLVAAAAQRAGLRGIAVDSK
;
A
#
# COMPACT_ATOMS: atom_id res chain seq x y z
N MET A 1 -46.12 42.72 -64.34
CA MET A 1 -44.70 43.06 -64.13
C MET A 1 -44.26 42.50 -62.74
N PHE A 2 -43.89 41.24 -62.71
CA PHE A 2 -43.60 40.48 -61.47
C PHE A 2 -42.15 40.21 -61.42
N MET A 3 -41.50 40.68 -60.35
CA MET A 3 -40.08 40.56 -60.10
C MET A 3 -39.91 39.47 -59.05
N ASN A 4 -39.39 38.29 -59.45
CA ASN A 4 -39.04 37.14 -58.56
C ASN A 4 -37.70 37.37 -57.95
N SER A 5 -37.62 37.53 -56.60
CA SER A 5 -36.42 37.54 -55.80
C SER A 5 -36.12 36.14 -55.31
N ARG A 6 -35.09 35.50 -55.84
CA ARG A 6 -34.57 34.21 -55.37
C ARG A 6 -33.61 34.51 -54.17
N ARG A 7 -34.00 34.11 -52.97
CA ARG A 7 -33.13 34.06 -51.78
C ARG A 7 -32.38 32.74 -51.79
N SER A 8 -31.04 32.82 -52.01
CA SER A 8 -30.12 31.68 -51.82
C SER A 8 -29.82 31.54 -50.36
N CYS A 9 -30.24 30.41 -49.75
CA CYS A 9 -29.76 29.99 -48.42
C CYS A 9 -28.40 29.30 -48.56
N ILE A 10 -27.36 29.92 -48.02
CA ILE A 10 -26.04 29.30 -47.85
C ILE A 10 -26.08 28.49 -46.54
N VAL A 11 -26.07 27.17 -46.66
CA VAL A 11 -25.93 26.26 -45.52
C VAL A 11 -24.42 26.14 -45.21
N LEU A 12 -24.00 26.78 -44.14
CA LEU A 12 -22.64 26.60 -43.59
C LEU A 12 -22.59 25.25 -42.84
N MET A 13 -21.93 24.29 -43.47
CA MET A 13 -21.61 23.01 -42.85
C MET A 13 -20.41 23.21 -41.92
N PHE A 14 -20.64 23.26 -40.59
CA PHE A 14 -19.60 23.20 -39.60
C PHE A 14 -19.07 21.75 -39.51
N ALA A 15 -17.90 21.50 -40.08
CA ALA A 15 -17.16 20.27 -39.86
C ALA A 15 -16.56 20.33 -38.43
N ALA A 16 -17.15 19.61 -37.51
CA ALA A 16 -16.55 19.40 -36.18
C ALA A 16 -15.32 18.49 -36.35
N LEU A 17 -14.13 19.10 -36.35
CA LEU A 17 -12.88 18.37 -36.18
C LEU A 17 -12.85 17.79 -34.75
N GLY A 18 -13.20 16.52 -34.62
CA GLY A 18 -12.97 15.75 -33.41
C GLY A 18 -11.48 15.64 -33.19
N ILE A 19 -10.99 16.31 -32.13
CA ILE A 19 -9.61 16.12 -31.63
C ILE A 19 -9.55 14.69 -31.08
N PRO A 20 -8.74 13.76 -31.63
CA PRO A 20 -8.53 12.48 -31.01
C PRO A 20 -7.84 12.75 -29.66
N GLY A 21 -8.56 12.53 -28.57
CA GLY A 21 -7.97 12.51 -27.24
C GLY A 21 -6.81 11.52 -27.26
N CYS A 22 -5.61 11.96 -26.91
CA CYS A 22 -4.44 11.11 -26.70
C CYS A 22 -4.75 10.18 -25.50
N ALA A 23 -5.46 9.09 -25.77
CA ALA A 23 -5.42 7.95 -24.88
C ALA A 23 -3.97 7.42 -24.96
N ASN A 24 -3.20 7.57 -23.86
CA ASN A 24 -1.93 6.89 -23.76
C ASN A 24 -2.16 5.40 -24.04
N PRO A 25 -1.55 4.82 -25.07
CA PRO A 25 -1.72 3.41 -25.33
C PRO A 25 -1.14 2.66 -24.13
N HIS A 26 -2.00 2.10 -23.28
CA HIS A 26 -1.56 1.19 -22.24
C HIS A 26 -0.75 0.10 -22.91
N LEU A 27 0.51 -0.09 -22.51
CA LEU A 27 1.31 -1.19 -23.01
C LEU A 27 0.55 -2.49 -22.73
N ALA A 28 0.14 -3.20 -23.80
CA ALA A 28 -0.38 -4.55 -23.64
C ALA A 28 0.78 -5.47 -23.22
N PRO A 29 0.56 -6.39 -22.27
CA PRO A 29 1.60 -7.32 -21.88
C PRO A 29 1.92 -8.28 -23.03
N THR A 30 3.22 -8.50 -23.29
CA THR A 30 3.61 -9.58 -24.19
C THR A 30 3.46 -10.93 -23.49
N PRO A 31 3.36 -12.06 -24.23
CA PRO A 31 3.34 -13.41 -23.62
C PRO A 31 4.51 -13.66 -22.67
N GLU A 32 5.69 -13.13 -22.98
CA GLU A 32 6.89 -13.26 -22.15
C GLU A 32 6.70 -12.50 -20.82
N VAL A 33 6.14 -11.28 -20.85
CA VAL A 33 5.85 -10.49 -19.66
C VAL A 33 4.81 -11.19 -18.79
N GLN A 34 3.74 -11.73 -19.41
CA GLN A 34 2.74 -12.52 -18.68
C GLN A 34 3.37 -13.73 -18.00
N LYS A 35 4.18 -14.50 -18.72
CA LYS A 35 4.85 -15.71 -18.20
C LYS A 35 5.82 -15.39 -17.06
N VAL A 36 6.53 -14.27 -17.13
CA VAL A 36 7.48 -13.85 -16.09
C VAL A 36 6.75 -13.39 -14.84
N LEU A 37 5.70 -12.58 -15.00
CA LEU A 37 4.96 -11.97 -13.87
C LEU A 37 3.93 -12.93 -13.25
N ALA A 38 3.38 -13.85 -14.02
CA ALA A 38 2.43 -14.86 -13.55
C ALA A 38 2.82 -16.25 -14.10
N PRO A 39 3.93 -16.86 -13.63
CA PRO A 39 4.51 -18.07 -14.22
C PRO A 39 3.61 -19.32 -14.16
N THR A 40 2.64 -19.31 -13.25
CA THR A 40 1.62 -20.39 -13.12
C THR A 40 0.37 -20.14 -13.96
N GLY A 41 0.31 -19.03 -14.72
CA GLY A 41 -0.89 -18.57 -15.42
C GLY A 41 -1.89 -17.82 -14.54
N THR A 42 -1.62 -17.70 -13.22
CA THR A 42 -2.42 -16.97 -12.23
C THR A 42 -1.48 -16.02 -11.48
N LEU A 43 -1.90 -14.77 -11.24
CA LEU A 43 -1.15 -13.83 -10.42
C LEU A 43 -1.44 -14.09 -8.94
N ARG A 44 -0.42 -14.48 -8.18
CA ARG A 44 -0.53 -14.78 -6.74
C ARG A 44 -0.17 -13.55 -5.92
N LEU A 45 -1.18 -12.96 -5.25
CA LEU A 45 -1.05 -11.76 -4.45
C LEU A 45 -0.69 -12.11 -3.01
N GLY A 46 0.50 -11.74 -2.55
CA GLY A 46 0.91 -11.87 -1.14
C GLY A 46 0.33 -10.72 -0.31
N LEU A 47 -0.68 -10.99 0.52
CA LEU A 47 -1.37 -9.99 1.31
C LEU A 47 -1.55 -10.41 2.77
N SER A 48 -1.47 -9.43 3.68
CA SER A 48 -1.84 -9.61 5.08
C SER A 48 -3.30 -9.22 5.30
N LEU A 49 -4.05 -10.07 6.00
CA LEU A 49 -5.43 -9.79 6.36
C LEU A 49 -5.51 -8.84 7.56
N GLY A 50 -6.50 -7.95 7.55
CA GLY A 50 -6.84 -7.07 8.67
C GLY A 50 -6.08 -5.75 8.70
N THR A 51 -5.35 -5.41 7.63
CA THR A 51 -4.70 -4.11 7.48
C THR A 51 -5.24 -3.37 6.25
N PRO A 52 -5.68 -2.11 6.39
CA PRO A 52 -6.26 -1.34 5.27
C PRO A 52 -5.30 -1.19 4.09
N GLY A 53 -4.00 -1.06 4.34
CA GLY A 53 -2.97 -0.98 3.29
C GLY A 53 -2.83 -2.27 2.47
N GLN A 54 -3.27 -3.41 2.99
CA GLN A 54 -3.18 -4.71 2.35
C GLN A 54 -4.56 -5.23 1.95
N MET A 55 -5.28 -5.82 2.92
CA MET A 55 -6.60 -6.41 2.70
C MET A 55 -7.42 -6.42 3.98
N ILE A 56 -8.65 -5.94 3.89
CA ILE A 56 -9.70 -6.09 4.90
C ILE A 56 -10.85 -6.88 4.29
N ARG A 57 -11.41 -7.80 5.06
CA ARG A 57 -12.66 -8.48 4.72
C ARG A 57 -13.73 -8.04 5.69
N ASP A 58 -14.84 -7.55 5.18
CA ASP A 58 -16.02 -7.24 5.98
C ASP A 58 -16.64 -8.57 6.47
N PRO A 59 -16.78 -8.77 7.79
CA PRO A 59 -17.29 -10.03 8.34
C PRO A 59 -18.78 -10.24 8.06
N SER A 60 -19.54 -9.19 7.79
CA SER A 60 -20.99 -9.25 7.56
C SER A 60 -21.35 -9.45 6.10
N THR A 61 -20.66 -8.77 5.18
CA THR A 61 -20.94 -8.83 3.73
C THR A 61 -19.99 -9.75 2.98
N GLY A 62 -18.81 -10.03 3.54
CA GLY A 62 -17.73 -10.75 2.88
C GLY A 62 -16.93 -9.90 1.89
N ASP A 63 -17.29 -8.61 1.73
CA ASP A 63 -16.62 -7.70 0.82
C ASP A 63 -15.14 -7.52 1.18
N VAL A 64 -14.31 -7.47 0.15
CA VAL A 64 -12.86 -7.32 0.29
C VAL A 64 -12.44 -5.96 -0.26
N ARG A 65 -11.70 -5.22 0.56
CA ARG A 65 -11.10 -3.92 0.23
C ARG A 65 -9.68 -3.83 0.77
N GLY A 66 -8.92 -2.87 0.28
CA GLY A 66 -7.53 -2.63 0.68
C GLY A 66 -6.67 -2.28 -0.53
N ILE A 67 -5.66 -1.43 -0.33
CA ILE A 67 -4.85 -0.93 -1.44
C ILE A 67 -4.12 -2.08 -2.14
N GLY A 68 -3.45 -2.95 -1.39
CA GLY A 68 -2.72 -4.09 -1.97
C GLY A 68 -3.62 -5.02 -2.77
N TYR A 69 -4.81 -5.33 -2.24
CA TYR A 69 -5.79 -6.15 -2.93
C TYR A 69 -6.30 -5.51 -4.22
N GLU A 70 -6.70 -4.24 -4.17
CA GLU A 70 -7.26 -3.55 -5.33
C GLU A 70 -6.23 -3.32 -6.43
N LEU A 71 -5.01 -2.94 -6.07
CA LEU A 71 -3.91 -2.81 -7.03
C LEU A 71 -3.55 -4.15 -7.66
N GLY A 72 -3.47 -5.22 -6.86
CA GLY A 72 -3.18 -6.56 -7.37
C GLY A 72 -4.26 -7.07 -8.32
N ARG A 73 -5.53 -6.86 -7.98
CA ARG A 73 -6.67 -7.21 -8.84
C ARG A 73 -6.64 -6.47 -10.18
N GLU A 74 -6.39 -5.15 -10.14
CA GLU A 74 -6.31 -4.35 -11.37
C GLU A 74 -5.06 -4.71 -12.19
N PHE A 75 -3.94 -5.03 -11.53
CA PHE A 75 -2.74 -5.49 -12.22
C PHE A 75 -2.96 -6.83 -12.92
N ALA A 76 -3.59 -7.79 -12.26
CA ALA A 76 -3.95 -9.07 -12.87
C ALA A 76 -4.86 -8.89 -14.10
N LYS A 77 -5.85 -8.01 -14.00
CA LYS A 77 -6.73 -7.64 -15.12
C LYS A 77 -5.95 -7.08 -16.31
N ARG A 78 -5.00 -6.14 -16.06
CA ARG A 78 -4.14 -5.58 -17.13
C ARG A 78 -3.19 -6.62 -17.71
N LEU A 79 -2.71 -7.52 -16.87
CA LEU A 79 -1.85 -8.63 -17.29
C LEU A 79 -2.63 -9.69 -18.09
N GLY A 80 -3.97 -9.68 -18.02
CA GLY A 80 -4.84 -10.63 -18.73
C GLY A 80 -4.83 -12.03 -18.11
N VAL A 81 -4.62 -12.13 -16.78
CA VAL A 81 -4.59 -13.39 -16.05
C VAL A 81 -5.54 -13.37 -14.84
N PRO A 82 -6.05 -14.51 -14.38
CA PRO A 82 -6.74 -14.60 -13.10
C PRO A 82 -5.78 -14.27 -11.94
N PHE A 83 -6.33 -13.99 -10.74
CA PHE A 83 -5.53 -13.81 -9.54
C PHE A 83 -6.05 -14.66 -8.38
N GLU A 84 -5.17 -14.92 -7.44
CA GLU A 84 -5.48 -15.52 -6.16
C GLU A 84 -4.77 -14.79 -5.02
N VAL A 85 -5.34 -14.82 -3.82
CA VAL A 85 -4.73 -14.22 -2.63
C VAL A 85 -4.02 -15.30 -1.82
N VAL A 86 -2.73 -15.08 -1.59
CA VAL A 86 -1.90 -15.86 -0.68
C VAL A 86 -1.78 -15.09 0.63
N LEU A 87 -2.41 -15.60 1.70
CA LEU A 87 -2.34 -14.95 3.01
C LEU A 87 -0.94 -15.08 3.61
N ILE A 88 -0.42 -13.96 4.07
CA ILE A 88 0.90 -13.83 4.67
C ILE A 88 0.75 -13.39 6.14
N GLN A 89 1.43 -14.11 7.03
CA GLN A 89 1.45 -13.81 8.46
C GLN A 89 2.87 -13.41 8.90
N GLY A 90 3.11 -12.09 8.95
CA GLY A 90 4.39 -11.53 9.39
C GLY A 90 5.48 -11.48 8.32
N ASN A 91 6.56 -10.78 8.68
CA ASN A 91 7.62 -10.41 7.73
C ASN A 91 8.49 -11.61 7.29
N ALA A 92 8.72 -12.58 8.16
CA ALA A 92 9.51 -13.76 7.81
C ALA A 92 8.82 -14.60 6.73
N GLN A 93 7.52 -14.87 6.90
CA GLN A 93 6.73 -15.59 5.90
C GLN A 93 6.62 -14.82 4.57
N PHE A 94 6.52 -13.49 4.65
CA PHE A 94 6.53 -12.62 3.47
C PHE A 94 7.82 -12.79 2.67
N LEU A 95 8.97 -12.71 3.33
CA LEU A 95 10.27 -12.84 2.70
C LEU A 95 10.45 -14.21 2.06
N GLU A 96 10.12 -15.28 2.79
CA GLU A 96 10.16 -16.66 2.28
C GLU A 96 9.26 -16.85 1.06
N ALA A 97 8.02 -16.32 1.10
CA ALA A 97 7.07 -16.43 -0.01
C ALA A 97 7.53 -15.69 -1.28
N MET A 98 8.22 -14.56 -1.14
CA MET A 98 8.83 -13.84 -2.26
C MET A 98 10.04 -14.60 -2.83
N GLN A 99 10.93 -15.11 -1.98
CA GLN A 99 12.13 -15.84 -2.40
C GLN A 99 11.81 -17.17 -3.05
N SER A 100 10.84 -17.91 -2.52
CA SER A 100 10.41 -19.20 -3.09
C SER A 100 9.53 -19.07 -4.34
N GLY A 101 9.12 -17.83 -4.68
CA GLY A 101 8.18 -17.57 -5.77
C GLY A 101 6.78 -18.12 -5.48
N ARG A 102 6.39 -18.29 -4.22
CA ARG A 102 5.04 -18.66 -3.79
C ARG A 102 4.05 -17.52 -4.02
N VAL A 103 4.52 -16.29 -4.05
CA VAL A 103 3.78 -15.09 -4.46
C VAL A 103 4.46 -14.41 -5.65
N ASP A 104 3.68 -13.71 -6.46
CA ASP A 104 4.15 -13.04 -7.68
C ASP A 104 4.13 -11.52 -7.54
N PHE A 105 3.28 -11.01 -6.65
CA PHE A 105 3.00 -9.59 -6.47
C PHE A 105 2.72 -9.32 -4.99
N ALA A 106 3.32 -8.28 -4.45
CA ALA A 106 3.00 -7.80 -3.11
C ALA A 106 3.20 -6.29 -3.00
N SER A 107 2.41 -5.63 -2.15
CA SER A 107 2.63 -4.24 -1.75
C SER A 107 3.38 -4.24 -0.43
N ASN A 108 4.57 -3.60 -0.38
CA ASN A 108 5.38 -3.57 0.85
C ASN A 108 6.32 -2.36 0.88
N ASN A 109 6.89 -2.08 2.06
CA ASN A 109 7.88 -1.01 2.21
C ASN A 109 9.16 -1.34 1.45
N ALA A 110 9.53 -0.45 0.52
CA ALA A 110 10.77 -0.54 -0.21
C ALA A 110 11.95 -0.13 0.67
N THR A 111 12.75 -1.12 1.08
CA THR A 111 13.96 -0.89 1.87
C THR A 111 15.17 -1.55 1.21
N PRO A 112 16.41 -1.05 1.44
CA PRO A 112 17.62 -1.70 0.92
C PRO A 112 17.72 -3.17 1.32
N ALA A 113 17.39 -3.51 2.57
CA ALA A 113 17.42 -4.88 3.06
C ALA A 113 16.45 -5.80 2.30
N ARG A 114 15.25 -5.33 1.97
CA ARG A 114 14.27 -6.10 1.19
C ARG A 114 14.62 -6.14 -0.29
N ALA A 115 15.24 -5.08 -0.83
CA ALA A 115 15.66 -5.01 -2.24
C ALA A 115 16.72 -6.05 -2.62
N VAL A 116 17.40 -6.66 -1.65
CA VAL A 116 18.28 -7.82 -1.89
C VAL A 116 17.48 -9.04 -2.38
N HIS A 117 16.24 -9.20 -1.92
CA HIS A 117 15.42 -10.39 -2.13
C HIS A 117 14.30 -10.22 -3.15
N MET A 118 13.93 -8.98 -3.47
CA MET A 118 12.84 -8.66 -4.40
C MET A 118 13.13 -7.39 -5.17
N SER A 119 12.43 -7.19 -6.28
CA SER A 119 12.53 -5.99 -7.11
C SER A 119 11.31 -5.11 -6.92
N PHE A 120 11.53 -3.82 -6.64
CA PHE A 120 10.48 -2.84 -6.37
C PHE A 120 10.20 -1.94 -7.57
N ALA A 121 8.93 -1.69 -7.85
CA ALA A 121 8.50 -0.56 -8.66
C ALA A 121 8.64 0.76 -7.87
N PRO A 122 8.48 1.94 -8.51
CA PRO A 122 8.39 3.21 -7.78
C PRO A 122 7.31 3.17 -6.70
N ALA A 123 7.47 3.97 -5.65
CA ALA A 123 6.48 4.05 -4.59
C ALA A 123 5.14 4.57 -5.14
N HIS A 124 4.06 3.89 -4.77
CA HIS A 124 2.70 4.32 -5.08
C HIS A 124 2.04 5.03 -3.90
N LEU A 125 2.63 4.96 -2.72
CA LEU A 125 2.08 5.49 -1.48
C LEU A 125 3.20 5.81 -0.50
N GLU A 126 3.06 6.93 0.21
CA GLU A 126 3.85 7.27 1.39
C GLU A 126 3.00 7.16 2.64
N ILE A 127 3.51 6.49 3.66
CA ILE A 127 2.82 6.33 4.94
C ILE A 127 3.67 6.94 6.05
N GLU A 128 3.10 7.85 6.83
CA GLU A 128 3.75 8.34 8.03
C GLU A 128 3.86 7.21 9.07
N ALA A 129 5.02 7.12 9.71
CA ALA A 129 5.28 6.23 10.82
C ALA A 129 5.23 7.00 12.15
N GLY A 130 4.57 6.43 13.16
CA GLY A 130 4.29 7.08 14.42
C GLY A 130 4.19 6.10 15.59
N PHE A 131 3.60 6.57 16.66
CA PHE A 131 3.45 5.83 17.90
C PHE A 131 1.99 5.81 18.38
N LEU A 132 1.58 4.67 18.94
CA LEU A 132 0.33 4.50 19.67
C LEU A 132 0.64 4.29 21.14
N VAL A 133 -0.09 4.98 22.02
CA VAL A 133 -0.02 4.82 23.47
C VAL A 133 -1.42 4.47 24.03
N PRO A 134 -1.51 3.71 25.13
CA PRO A 134 -2.79 3.45 25.80
C PRO A 134 -3.37 4.72 26.43
N GLY A 135 -4.67 4.70 26.74
CA GLY A 135 -5.41 5.87 27.23
C GLY A 135 -4.88 6.46 28.53
N ASN A 136 -4.34 5.61 29.39
CA ASN A 136 -3.78 5.98 30.69
C ASN A 136 -2.28 6.36 30.61
N SER A 137 -1.69 6.38 29.41
CA SER A 137 -0.28 6.73 29.23
C SER A 137 0.02 8.17 29.60
N ARG A 138 1.13 8.39 30.30
CA ARG A 138 1.69 9.72 30.57
C ARG A 138 2.54 10.25 29.42
N ILE A 139 2.85 9.41 28.41
CA ILE A 139 3.60 9.81 27.22
C ILE A 139 2.66 10.63 26.33
N SER A 140 2.99 11.90 26.10
CA SER A 140 2.18 12.84 25.36
C SER A 140 2.79 13.28 24.03
N SER A 141 4.09 13.05 23.84
CA SER A 141 4.82 13.43 22.63
C SER A 141 5.80 12.36 22.19
N ILE A 142 6.20 12.40 20.92
CA ILE A 142 7.18 11.46 20.36
C ILE A 142 8.57 11.58 21.00
N THR A 143 8.92 12.74 21.53
CA THR A 143 10.20 12.99 22.21
C THR A 143 10.28 12.32 23.58
N GLU A 144 9.16 11.88 24.13
CA GLU A 144 9.08 11.21 25.42
C GLU A 144 9.18 9.69 25.31
N VAL A 145 9.21 9.14 24.08
CA VAL A 145 9.24 7.69 23.86
C VAL A 145 10.57 7.06 24.24
N ASP A 146 11.69 7.72 23.97
CA ASP A 146 13.03 7.19 24.33
C ASP A 146 13.44 7.63 25.75
N ARG A 147 12.71 7.12 26.75
CA ARG A 147 13.02 7.34 28.18
C ARG A 147 13.30 6.02 28.87
N ASP A 148 14.09 6.08 29.94
CA ASP A 148 14.36 4.92 30.77
C ASP A 148 13.07 4.29 31.32
N GLY A 149 12.99 2.96 31.25
CA GLY A 149 11.84 2.17 31.65
C GLY A 149 10.69 2.12 30.65
N VAL A 150 10.69 2.91 29.55
CA VAL A 150 9.66 2.82 28.49
C VAL A 150 9.91 1.60 27.61
N ARG A 151 8.90 0.75 27.43
CA ARG A 151 8.93 -0.44 26.56
C ARG A 151 8.29 -0.11 25.22
N VAL A 152 9.12 -0.02 24.17
CA VAL A 152 8.68 0.28 22.82
C VAL A 152 8.46 -1.01 22.03
N GLY A 153 7.22 -1.36 21.77
CA GLY A 153 6.85 -2.51 20.95
C GLY A 153 7.04 -2.24 19.47
N VAL A 154 7.63 -3.18 18.75
CA VAL A 154 7.77 -3.20 17.29
C VAL A 154 7.53 -4.60 16.75
N VAL A 155 6.97 -4.72 15.55
CA VAL A 155 6.84 -6.05 14.91
C VAL A 155 8.21 -6.50 14.43
N GLN A 156 8.55 -7.75 14.74
CA GLN A 156 9.81 -8.38 14.32
C GLN A 156 9.96 -8.34 12.78
N GLY A 157 11.15 -7.98 12.29
CA GLY A 157 11.46 -7.83 10.86
C GLY A 157 10.81 -6.59 10.22
N SER A 158 10.23 -5.67 11.01
CA SER A 158 9.65 -4.43 10.50
C SER A 158 10.69 -3.34 10.27
N THR A 159 10.31 -2.31 9.51
CA THR A 159 11.10 -1.08 9.34
C THR A 159 11.28 -0.34 10.66
N SER A 160 10.27 -0.37 11.53
CA SER A 160 10.33 0.22 12.87
C SER A 160 11.34 -0.50 13.76
N GLU A 161 11.39 -1.84 13.72
CA GLU A 161 12.41 -2.59 14.45
C GLU A 161 13.82 -2.21 13.98
N ALA A 162 14.06 -2.24 12.66
CA ALA A 162 15.37 -1.91 12.11
C ALA A 162 15.85 -0.50 12.52
N LYS A 163 14.91 0.47 12.55
CA LYS A 163 15.19 1.83 12.98
C LYS A 163 15.50 1.88 14.48
N PHE A 164 14.60 1.39 15.32
CA PHE A 164 14.71 1.56 16.76
C PHE A 164 15.75 0.67 17.41
N ALA A 165 16.15 -0.43 16.79
CA ALA A 165 17.32 -1.21 17.21
C ALA A 165 18.65 -0.41 17.15
N GLN A 166 18.68 0.67 16.35
CA GLN A 166 19.84 1.53 16.19
C GLN A 166 19.72 2.87 16.94
N GLU A 167 18.49 3.39 17.08
CA GLU A 167 18.27 4.77 17.53
C GLU A 167 17.86 4.91 19.00
N LEU A 168 17.17 3.90 19.58
CA LEU A 168 16.80 3.95 20.99
C LEU A 168 18.06 3.88 21.89
N LYS A 169 18.11 4.80 22.86
CA LYS A 169 19.24 4.90 23.80
C LYS A 169 18.84 4.52 25.22
N ASN A 170 17.62 4.84 25.62
CA ASN A 170 17.12 4.71 26.97
C ASN A 170 15.96 3.73 27.09
N ALA A 171 15.05 3.75 26.11
CA ALA A 171 13.89 2.87 26.12
C ALA A 171 14.25 1.42 25.74
N VAL A 172 13.44 0.48 26.22
CA VAL A 172 13.58 -0.95 25.96
C VAL A 172 12.83 -1.34 24.69
N LEU A 173 13.56 -1.83 23.69
CA LEU A 173 12.95 -2.35 22.46
C LEU A 173 12.34 -3.73 22.71
N THR A 174 11.02 -3.85 22.52
CA THR A 174 10.26 -5.10 22.68
C THR A 174 9.79 -5.59 21.33
N ARG A 175 10.30 -6.74 20.88
CA ARG A 175 9.90 -7.38 19.63
C ARG A 175 8.65 -8.20 19.81
N VAL A 176 7.67 -8.00 18.92
CA VAL A 176 6.41 -8.75 18.92
C VAL A 176 6.23 -9.45 17.57
N PRO A 177 5.58 -10.63 17.52
CA PRO A 177 5.45 -11.39 16.29
C PRO A 177 4.47 -10.76 15.27
N SER A 178 3.46 -10.01 15.75
CA SER A 178 2.42 -9.43 14.88
C SER A 178 1.78 -8.19 15.50
N ILE A 179 1.03 -7.44 14.69
CA ILE A 179 0.22 -6.29 15.13
C ILE A 179 -0.85 -6.74 16.14
N ALA A 180 -1.48 -7.90 15.93
CA ALA A 180 -2.50 -8.42 16.85
C ALA A 180 -1.92 -8.70 18.24
N VAL A 181 -0.71 -9.28 18.32
CA VAL A 181 -0.02 -9.50 19.60
C VAL A 181 0.38 -8.15 20.22
N ALA A 182 0.88 -7.20 19.42
CA ALA A 182 1.19 -5.85 19.91
C ALA A 182 -0.04 -5.17 20.54
N GLN A 183 -1.21 -5.29 19.92
CA GLN A 183 -2.46 -4.74 20.43
C GLN A 183 -2.80 -5.32 21.81
N THR A 184 -2.69 -6.64 21.98
CA THR A 184 -2.91 -7.32 23.27
C THR A 184 -1.89 -6.87 24.32
N MET A 185 -0.61 -6.78 23.96
CA MET A 185 0.45 -6.37 24.87
C MET A 185 0.33 -4.90 25.28
N LEU A 186 -0.13 -4.03 24.37
CA LEU A 186 -0.39 -2.61 24.68
C LEU A 186 -1.60 -2.49 25.63
N ALA A 187 -2.67 -3.25 25.40
CA ALA A 187 -3.86 -3.25 26.24
C ALA A 187 -3.58 -3.79 27.65
N SER A 188 -2.71 -4.79 27.79
CA SER A 188 -2.32 -5.39 29.08
C SER A 188 -1.16 -4.68 29.77
N GLY A 189 -0.62 -3.60 29.19
CA GLY A 189 0.52 -2.88 29.75
C GLY A 189 1.84 -3.65 29.72
N GLN A 190 2.01 -4.64 28.85
CA GLN A 190 3.28 -5.33 28.62
C GLN A 190 4.23 -4.52 27.75
N ILE A 191 3.72 -3.62 26.91
CA ILE A 191 4.44 -2.55 26.24
C ILE A 191 3.75 -1.22 26.54
N ASP A 192 4.51 -0.12 26.58
CA ASP A 192 4.01 1.21 26.92
C ASP A 192 3.68 2.03 25.67
N VAL A 193 4.35 1.72 24.55
CA VAL A 193 4.23 2.38 23.27
C VAL A 193 4.33 1.32 22.16
N PHE A 194 3.56 1.46 21.11
CA PHE A 194 3.73 0.66 19.91
C PHE A 194 4.09 1.53 18.70
N ALA A 195 5.12 1.14 17.96
CA ALA A 195 5.65 1.87 16.81
C ALA A 195 5.41 1.13 15.50
N THR A 196 4.71 1.76 14.56
CA THR A 196 4.48 1.28 13.19
C THR A 196 3.97 2.43 12.31
N ASN A 197 3.52 2.13 11.08
CA ASN A 197 2.87 3.15 10.25
C ASN A 197 1.52 3.59 10.84
N LYS A 198 1.16 4.85 10.57
CA LYS A 198 -0.04 5.47 11.16
C LYS A 198 -1.34 4.80 10.70
N GLY A 199 -1.40 4.23 9.50
CA GLY A 199 -2.56 3.47 9.06
C GLY A 199 -2.91 2.34 10.03
N ASN A 200 -1.92 1.54 10.40
CA ASN A 200 -2.08 0.48 11.40
C ASN A 200 -2.35 1.02 12.80
N LEU A 201 -1.71 2.13 13.19
CA LEU A 201 -1.93 2.73 14.51
C LEU A 201 -3.38 3.22 14.69
N PHE A 202 -3.96 3.84 13.68
CA PHE A 202 -5.36 4.28 13.74
C PHE A 202 -6.33 3.11 13.80
N GLU A 203 -6.08 2.02 13.04
CA GLU A 203 -6.87 0.79 13.13
C GLU A 203 -6.80 0.14 14.52
N MET A 204 -5.61 0.16 15.13
CA MET A 204 -5.45 -0.34 16.50
C MET A 204 -6.16 0.57 17.51
N SER A 205 -6.06 1.89 17.32
CA SER A 205 -6.69 2.86 18.22
C SER A 205 -8.20 2.74 18.23
N ASP A 206 -8.83 2.49 17.07
CA ASP A 206 -10.27 2.27 16.99
C ASP A 206 -10.73 1.02 17.79
N LYS A 207 -9.85 0.04 17.97
CA LYS A 207 -10.08 -1.20 18.73
C LYS A 207 -9.64 -1.13 20.20
N LEU A 208 -8.94 -0.06 20.58
CA LEU A 208 -8.42 0.19 21.93
C LEU A 208 -8.98 1.52 22.48
N PRO A 209 -10.17 1.52 23.11
CA PRO A 209 -10.80 2.73 23.61
C PRO A 209 -9.86 3.56 24.50
N GLY A 210 -9.80 4.87 24.22
CA GLY A 210 -8.96 5.82 24.94
C GLY A 210 -7.49 5.85 24.49
N SER A 211 -7.01 4.90 23.70
CA SER A 211 -5.65 4.96 23.13
C SER A 211 -5.49 6.16 22.20
N ARG A 212 -4.26 6.63 22.04
CA ARG A 212 -3.95 7.81 21.21
C ARG A 212 -2.79 7.55 20.28
N VAL A 213 -2.95 7.88 19.02
CA VAL A 213 -1.83 8.05 18.09
C VAL A 213 -1.18 9.40 18.40
N LEU A 214 0.11 9.39 18.75
CA LEU A 214 0.84 10.61 19.09
C LEU A 214 0.97 11.54 17.86
N GLU A 215 0.92 12.83 18.10
CA GLU A 215 1.19 13.83 17.07
C GLU A 215 2.64 13.74 16.58
N GLY A 216 2.88 14.18 15.33
CA GLY A 216 4.17 14.09 14.68
C GLY A 216 4.43 12.69 14.11
N ARG A 217 5.63 12.49 13.58
CA ARG A 217 6.08 11.24 12.96
C ARG A 217 7.55 11.00 13.25
N TYR A 218 7.98 9.74 13.34
CA TYR A 218 9.40 9.40 13.39
C TYR A 218 9.99 9.04 12.02
N GLY A 219 9.17 8.96 10.99
CA GLY A 219 9.60 8.65 9.63
C GLY A 219 8.45 8.60 8.65
N VAL A 220 8.80 8.35 7.39
CA VAL A 220 7.88 8.08 6.29
C VAL A 220 8.30 6.78 5.62
N GLU A 221 7.36 5.90 5.37
CA GLU A 221 7.55 4.63 4.69
C GLU A 221 7.14 4.74 3.23
N GLN A 222 8.03 4.32 2.33
CA GLN A 222 7.78 4.25 0.89
C GLN A 222 7.16 2.89 0.56
N VAL A 223 5.86 2.86 0.29
CA VAL A 223 5.16 1.62 -0.07
C VAL A 223 5.19 1.43 -1.58
N SER A 224 5.74 0.31 -2.00
CA SER A 224 5.95 -0.04 -3.40
C SER A 224 5.41 -1.43 -3.71
N ILE A 225 5.09 -1.66 -4.98
CA ILE A 225 4.79 -3.01 -5.45
C ILE A 225 6.13 -3.73 -5.66
N ALA A 226 6.21 -4.94 -5.12
CA ALA A 226 7.36 -5.83 -5.24
C ALA A 226 7.01 -7.07 -6.06
N ILE A 227 7.97 -7.53 -6.84
CA ILE A 227 7.99 -8.82 -7.53
C ILE A 227 9.23 -9.62 -7.11
N PRO A 228 9.22 -10.97 -7.17
CA PRO A 228 10.40 -11.78 -6.92
C PRO A 228 11.58 -11.39 -7.80
N LYS A 229 12.81 -11.57 -7.30
CA LYS A 229 14.03 -11.46 -8.11
C LYS A 229 14.01 -12.42 -9.30
N GLY A 230 14.69 -12.03 -10.39
CA GLY A 230 14.71 -12.77 -11.64
C GLY A 230 13.51 -12.52 -12.55
N ARG A 231 12.60 -11.62 -12.16
CA ARG A 231 11.43 -11.23 -12.96
C ARG A 231 11.48 -9.81 -13.51
N GLU A 232 12.68 -9.23 -13.57
CA GLU A 232 12.91 -7.85 -13.97
C GLU A 232 12.48 -7.54 -15.42
N LEU A 233 12.34 -8.55 -16.28
CA LEU A 233 11.76 -8.39 -17.62
C LEU A 233 10.32 -7.79 -17.56
N GLY A 234 9.58 -8.09 -16.51
CA GLY A 234 8.24 -7.53 -16.27
C GLY A 234 8.23 -6.14 -15.66
N MET A 235 9.38 -5.64 -15.20
CA MET A 235 9.45 -4.36 -14.47
C MET A 235 8.99 -3.13 -15.28
N PRO A 236 9.29 -2.99 -16.58
CA PRO A 236 8.76 -1.87 -17.36
C PRO A 236 7.23 -1.83 -17.38
N PHE A 237 6.56 -2.97 -17.54
CA PHE A 237 5.11 -3.11 -17.50
C PHE A 237 4.55 -2.77 -16.10
N LEU A 238 5.20 -3.24 -15.04
CA LEU A 238 4.81 -2.95 -13.67
C LEU A 238 4.98 -1.46 -13.33
N ARG A 239 6.05 -0.81 -13.78
CA ARG A 239 6.27 0.64 -13.59
C ARG A 239 5.18 1.45 -14.27
N GLN A 240 4.86 1.13 -15.52
CA GLN A 240 3.78 1.82 -16.25
C GLN A 240 2.44 1.64 -15.50
N PHE A 241 2.16 0.44 -15.00
CA PHE A 241 0.97 0.22 -14.18
C PHE A 241 0.92 1.12 -12.95
N VAL A 242 2.03 1.26 -12.22
CA VAL A 242 2.09 2.11 -11.02
C VAL A 242 1.85 3.58 -11.37
N GLU A 243 2.48 4.09 -12.42
CA GLU A 243 2.28 5.48 -12.90
C GLU A 243 0.80 5.71 -13.28
N ASP A 244 0.21 4.79 -14.00
CA ASP A 244 -1.21 4.86 -14.38
C ASP A 244 -2.13 4.79 -13.16
N ALA A 245 -1.84 3.91 -12.20
CA ALA A 245 -2.63 3.78 -10.98
C ALA A 245 -2.60 5.05 -10.13
N LYS A 246 -1.47 5.76 -10.12
CA LYS A 246 -1.34 7.09 -9.50
C LYS A 246 -2.11 8.15 -10.28
N SER A 247 -1.84 8.29 -11.57
CA SER A 247 -2.41 9.36 -12.41
C SER A 247 -3.92 9.27 -12.61
N THR A 248 -4.49 8.06 -12.65
CA THR A 248 -5.93 7.81 -12.74
C THR A 248 -6.67 7.90 -11.41
N GLY A 249 -5.93 8.10 -10.29
CA GLY A 249 -6.51 8.16 -8.96
C GLY A 249 -6.92 6.80 -8.36
N LEU A 250 -6.52 5.69 -8.98
CA LEU A 250 -6.83 4.34 -8.46
C LEU A 250 -6.31 4.14 -7.04
N VAL A 251 -5.07 4.58 -6.76
CA VAL A 251 -4.47 4.49 -5.42
C VAL A 251 -5.27 5.30 -4.40
N ALA A 252 -5.62 6.56 -4.74
CA ALA A 252 -6.39 7.44 -3.86
C ALA A 252 -7.79 6.88 -3.58
N ALA A 253 -8.48 6.37 -4.61
CA ALA A 253 -9.79 5.76 -4.47
C ALA A 253 -9.75 4.47 -3.63
N ALA A 254 -8.72 3.64 -3.81
CA ALA A 254 -8.52 2.44 -2.98
C ALA A 254 -8.24 2.80 -1.52
N ALA A 255 -7.42 3.82 -1.26
CA ALA A 255 -7.15 4.33 0.09
C ALA A 255 -8.43 4.83 0.77
N GLN A 256 -9.26 5.60 0.06
CA GLN A 256 -10.55 6.09 0.56
C GLN A 256 -11.51 4.94 0.88
N ARG A 257 -11.68 3.96 -0.03
CA ARG A 257 -12.56 2.79 0.22
C ARG A 257 -12.08 1.93 1.39
N ALA A 258 -10.78 1.84 1.58
CA ALA A 258 -10.20 1.12 2.71
C ALA A 258 -10.31 1.90 4.05
N GLY A 259 -10.71 3.17 4.03
CA GLY A 259 -10.78 4.02 5.22
C GLY A 259 -9.39 4.34 5.79
N LEU A 260 -8.37 4.40 4.96
CA LEU A 260 -7.00 4.62 5.40
C LEU A 260 -6.76 6.03 5.91
N ARG A 261 -6.08 6.14 7.05
CA ARG A 261 -5.69 7.39 7.71
C ARG A 261 -4.17 7.50 7.82
N GLY A 262 -3.65 8.73 7.90
CA GLY A 262 -2.22 8.97 8.07
C GLY A 262 -1.36 8.66 6.82
N ILE A 263 -1.98 8.69 5.65
CA ILE A 263 -1.35 8.38 4.38
C ILE A 263 -1.23 9.67 3.57
N ALA A 264 -0.03 9.94 3.09
CA ALA A 264 0.21 10.89 2.02
C ALA A 264 0.12 10.15 0.69
N VAL A 265 -0.94 10.37 -0.07
CA VAL A 265 -0.98 9.99 -1.48
C VAL A 265 -0.21 11.06 -2.23
N ASP A 266 0.86 10.67 -2.91
CA ASP A 266 1.65 11.60 -3.72
C ASP A 266 0.74 12.18 -4.81
N SER A 267 0.19 13.36 -4.56
CA SER A 267 -0.58 14.14 -5.53
C SER A 267 0.42 14.96 -6.33
N LYS A 268 0.90 14.43 -7.43
CA LYS A 268 1.52 15.24 -8.46
C LYS A 268 0.48 15.73 -9.43
#